data_3cc17c5c3e01d7d9a27a2cd8e9ad48fa
#
_entry.id   3cc17c5c3e01d7d9a27a2cd8e9ad48fa
#
_cell.length_a   1.000
_cell.length_b   1.000
_cell.length_c   1.000
_cell.angle_alpha   90.00
_cell.angle_beta   90.00
_cell.angle_gamma   90.00
#
_symmetry.space_group_name_H-M   'P 1'
#
loop_
_entity.id
_entity.type
_entity.pdbx_description
1 polymer ?
#
loop_
_entity_poly.entity_id
_entity_poly.type
_entity_poly.pdbx_seq_one_letter_code
_entity_poly.pdbx_strand_id
1 'polypeptide(L)'
;EYYYPKLANHCFINSAVIADSPEQLLWAGIGDALSKEYEAVFSSKDDTLSHTPLMGKQISRICTDPLIEYGAEALESIREKKASFALDQVTLDIIISTGIVSNMMSTVDSYYYNSTLAHCVYYGSTVTEHGHHHLHGEVVSLGVLCLLEFEKDDSEVERIMKFNSSIGLPVCFDDVEIDESEFEKMADKFVQTTEWAHMPAGVTREGFIEAMKSLNAKGRRFKAKK
;
A
#
# COMPACT_ATOMS: atom_id res chain seq x y z
N GLU A 1 -11.05 -15.46 10.66
CA GLU A 1 -11.35 -14.19 11.34
C GLU A 1 -12.72 -13.69 10.87
N TYR A 2 -13.57 -13.28 11.81
CA TYR A 2 -14.82 -12.62 11.47
C TYR A 2 -14.58 -11.12 11.40
N TYR A 3 -14.68 -10.56 10.21
CA TYR A 3 -14.59 -9.13 10.00
C TYR A 3 -15.99 -8.50 10.18
N TYR A 4 -16.10 -7.59 11.12
CA TYR A 4 -17.33 -6.80 11.30
C TYR A 4 -17.08 -5.39 10.78
N PRO A 5 -17.65 -5.00 9.63
CA PRO A 5 -17.52 -3.66 9.08
C PRO A 5 -18.32 -2.65 9.90
N LYS A 6 -17.87 -2.35 11.11
CA LYS A 6 -18.43 -1.32 11.97
C LYS A 6 -17.38 -0.29 12.30
N LEU A 7 -17.67 0.95 11.94
CA LEU A 7 -16.90 2.08 12.43
C LEU A 7 -17.00 2.16 13.96
N ALA A 8 -15.89 2.47 14.59
CA ALA A 8 -15.90 2.78 16.03
C ALA A 8 -16.72 4.05 16.26
N ASN A 9 -17.53 4.07 17.35
CA ASN A 9 -18.28 5.26 17.72
C ASN A 9 -17.35 6.41 18.17
N HIS A 10 -16.19 6.07 18.72
CA HIS A 10 -15.18 7.01 19.17
C HIS A 10 -13.80 6.42 18.91
N CYS A 11 -12.88 7.27 18.45
CA CYS A 11 -11.47 6.96 18.33
C CYS A 11 -10.67 8.01 19.09
N PHE A 12 -9.85 7.59 20.04
CA PHE A 12 -8.98 8.47 20.83
C PHE A 12 -7.54 8.28 20.37
N ILE A 13 -6.96 9.32 19.79
CA ILE A 13 -5.57 9.33 19.29
C ILE A 13 -4.78 10.28 20.17
N ASN A 14 -3.65 9.80 20.70
CA ASN A 14 -2.71 10.63 21.44
C ASN A 14 -1.39 10.75 20.64
N SER A 15 -1.23 11.87 19.97
CA SER A 15 -0.06 12.14 19.12
C SER A 15 1.26 12.11 19.87
N ALA A 16 1.26 12.42 21.19
CA ALA A 16 2.48 12.33 22.00
C ALA A 16 2.94 10.88 22.18
N VAL A 17 1.98 9.93 22.31
CA VAL A 17 2.31 8.50 22.37
C VAL A 17 2.87 8.02 21.03
N ILE A 18 2.29 8.48 19.91
CA ILE A 18 2.74 8.13 18.56
C ILE A 18 4.14 8.73 18.31
N ALA A 19 4.37 9.98 18.71
CA ALA A 19 5.68 10.63 18.58
C ALA A 19 6.81 9.91 19.36
N ASP A 20 6.46 9.16 20.41
CA ASP A 20 7.44 8.37 21.18
C ASP A 20 7.58 6.91 20.69
N SER A 21 6.84 6.53 19.65
CA SER A 21 6.90 5.18 19.06
C SER A 21 8.15 4.99 18.19
N PRO A 22 8.56 3.74 17.91
CA PRO A 22 9.62 3.47 16.96
C PRO A 22 9.29 3.99 15.55
N GLU A 23 10.23 4.75 14.96
CA GLU A 23 10.06 5.39 13.64
C GLU A 23 9.60 4.42 12.55
N GLN A 24 10.18 3.23 12.54
CA GLN A 24 9.86 2.20 11.53
C GLN A 24 8.39 1.78 11.51
N LEU A 25 7.66 1.95 12.63
CA LEU A 25 6.23 1.61 12.67
C LEU A 25 5.38 2.64 11.92
N LEU A 26 5.66 3.95 12.09
CA LEU A 26 5.00 4.98 11.29
C LEU A 26 5.42 4.89 9.83
N TRP A 27 6.71 4.70 9.58
CA TRP A 27 7.27 4.55 8.24
C TRP A 27 6.60 3.41 7.45
N ALA A 28 6.49 2.22 8.05
CA ALA A 28 5.77 1.10 7.44
C ALA A 28 4.26 1.38 7.34
N GLY A 29 3.67 2.06 8.34
CA GLY A 29 2.26 2.47 8.31
C GLY A 29 1.95 3.41 7.14
N ILE A 30 2.85 4.33 6.81
CA ILE A 30 2.74 5.18 5.61
C ILE A 30 2.75 4.30 4.35
N GLY A 31 3.70 3.37 4.27
CA GLY A 31 3.81 2.46 3.12
C GLY A 31 2.57 1.59 2.90
N ASP A 32 1.98 1.10 3.99
CA ASP A 32 0.74 0.31 3.92
C ASP A 32 -0.47 1.17 3.54
N ALA A 33 -0.61 2.35 4.15
CA ALA A 33 -1.73 3.25 3.89
C ALA A 33 -1.78 3.77 2.45
N LEU A 34 -0.64 3.91 1.77
CA LEU A 34 -0.57 4.22 0.33
C LEU A 34 -1.39 3.26 -0.52
N SER A 35 -1.53 2.00 -0.12
CA SER A 35 -2.28 1.01 -0.90
C SER A 35 -3.77 1.31 -0.98
N LYS A 36 -4.32 2.02 0.01
CA LYS A 36 -5.77 2.14 0.19
C LYS A 36 -6.49 2.77 -1.00
N GLU A 37 -5.97 3.85 -1.55
CA GLU A 37 -6.56 4.46 -2.74
C GLU A 37 -6.46 3.52 -3.94
N TYR A 38 -5.25 3.08 -4.25
CA TYR A 38 -4.97 2.35 -5.49
C TYR A 38 -5.67 1.01 -5.54
N GLU A 39 -5.64 0.27 -4.44
CA GLU A 39 -6.29 -1.03 -4.38
C GLU A 39 -7.82 -0.93 -4.38
N ALA A 40 -8.41 0.02 -3.64
CA ALA A 40 -9.87 0.23 -3.66
C ALA A 40 -10.38 0.63 -5.05
N VAL A 41 -9.65 1.49 -5.75
CA VAL A 41 -9.99 1.92 -7.12
C VAL A 41 -9.81 0.77 -8.10
N PHE A 42 -8.69 0.05 -8.03
CA PHE A 42 -8.35 -1.05 -8.93
C PHE A 42 -9.32 -2.23 -8.78
N SER A 43 -9.52 -2.71 -7.56
CA SER A 43 -10.36 -3.90 -7.29
C SER A 43 -11.80 -3.73 -7.73
N SER A 44 -12.30 -2.50 -7.66
CA SER A 44 -13.70 -2.18 -7.97
C SER A 44 -13.92 -1.59 -9.37
N LYS A 45 -12.92 -1.65 -10.25
CA LYS A 45 -13.00 -0.93 -11.54
C LYS A 45 -14.05 -1.49 -12.49
N ASP A 46 -14.29 -2.80 -12.45
CA ASP A 46 -15.22 -3.50 -13.34
C ASP A 46 -16.63 -3.66 -12.73
N ASP A 47 -16.82 -3.23 -11.47
CA ASP A 47 -18.04 -3.46 -10.72
C ASP A 47 -19.00 -2.27 -10.74
N THR A 48 -20.29 -2.56 -10.79
CA THR A 48 -21.34 -1.58 -10.51
C THR A 48 -21.57 -1.49 -9.02
N LEU A 49 -20.95 -0.50 -8.39
CA LEU A 49 -20.99 -0.33 -6.94
C LEU A 49 -22.33 0.26 -6.46
N SER A 50 -22.87 -0.30 -5.39
CA SER A 50 -23.96 0.31 -4.62
C SER A 50 -23.47 1.58 -3.89
N HIS A 51 -24.41 2.36 -3.30
CA HIS A 51 -24.13 3.69 -2.72
C HIS A 51 -22.93 3.70 -1.77
N THR A 52 -22.86 2.80 -0.80
CA THR A 52 -21.80 2.86 0.23
C THR A 52 -20.41 2.51 -0.31
N PRO A 53 -20.21 1.40 -1.04
CA PRO A 53 -18.92 1.14 -1.69
C PRO A 53 -18.52 2.22 -2.71
N LEU A 54 -19.48 2.77 -3.46
CA LEU A 54 -19.19 3.88 -4.38
C LEU A 54 -18.67 5.10 -3.62
N MET A 55 -19.27 5.45 -2.48
CA MET A 55 -18.78 6.54 -1.63
C MET A 55 -17.37 6.22 -1.09
N GLY A 56 -17.13 4.99 -0.61
CA GLY A 56 -15.82 4.52 -0.16
C GLY A 56 -14.75 4.67 -1.25
N LYS A 57 -15.06 4.23 -2.48
CA LYS A 57 -14.17 4.41 -3.64
C LYS A 57 -13.86 5.88 -3.92
N GLN A 58 -14.84 6.77 -3.83
CA GLN A 58 -14.61 8.20 -4.10
C GLN A 58 -13.76 8.86 -3.02
N ILE A 59 -13.99 8.55 -1.75
CA ILE A 59 -13.22 9.13 -0.65
C ILE A 59 -11.86 8.44 -0.46
N SER A 60 -11.59 7.25 -1.01
CA SER A 60 -10.27 6.61 -0.91
C SER A 60 -9.14 7.48 -1.48
N ARG A 61 -9.46 8.38 -2.41
CA ARG A 61 -8.50 9.31 -2.99
C ARG A 61 -7.86 10.27 -1.99
N ILE A 62 -8.49 10.49 -0.84
CA ILE A 62 -7.89 11.31 0.22
C ILE A 62 -6.82 10.56 1.03
N CYS A 63 -6.68 9.25 0.85
CA CYS A 63 -5.73 8.43 1.60
C CYS A 63 -4.28 8.52 1.09
N THR A 64 -4.02 9.18 -0.03
CA THR A 64 -2.67 9.29 -0.61
C THR A 64 -2.05 10.66 -0.39
N ASP A 65 -2.81 11.73 -0.64
CA ASP A 65 -2.26 13.09 -0.65
C ASP A 65 -1.68 13.53 0.71
N PRO A 66 -2.33 13.29 1.88
CA PRO A 66 -1.73 13.65 3.18
C PRO A 66 -0.44 12.90 3.48
N LEU A 67 -0.32 11.65 3.04
CA LEU A 67 0.91 10.87 3.24
C LEU A 67 2.07 11.47 2.45
N ILE A 68 1.82 11.87 1.21
CA ILE A 68 2.84 12.48 0.35
C ILE A 68 3.21 13.88 0.85
N GLU A 69 2.24 14.67 1.27
CA GLU A 69 2.45 16.05 1.71
C GLU A 69 3.18 16.12 3.05
N TYR A 70 2.78 15.28 4.02
CA TYR A 70 3.24 15.38 5.41
C TYR A 70 4.13 14.22 5.87
N GLY A 71 4.28 13.14 5.09
CA GLY A 71 4.96 11.91 5.53
C GLY A 71 6.40 12.14 6.00
N ALA A 72 7.19 12.92 5.25
CA ALA A 72 8.58 13.21 5.62
C ALA A 72 8.66 14.01 6.93
N GLU A 73 7.82 15.04 7.10
CA GLU A 73 7.77 15.86 8.31
C GLU A 73 7.23 15.06 9.51
N ALA A 74 6.29 14.16 9.29
CA ALA A 74 5.76 13.28 10.33
C ALA A 74 6.85 12.32 10.87
N LEU A 75 7.69 11.77 10.01
CA LEU A 75 8.85 10.96 10.41
C LEU A 75 9.86 11.78 11.22
N GLU A 76 10.12 13.03 10.83
CA GLU A 76 11.00 13.92 11.61
C GLU A 76 10.42 14.18 13.00
N SER A 77 9.10 14.35 13.12
CA SER A 77 8.41 14.53 14.40
C SER A 77 8.65 13.36 15.36
N ILE A 78 8.71 12.12 14.83
CA ILE A 78 9.04 10.93 15.64
C ILE A 78 10.53 10.96 16.07
N ARG A 79 11.45 11.33 15.17
CA ARG A 79 12.88 11.45 15.51
C ARG A 79 13.10 12.48 16.60
N GLU A 80 12.36 13.59 16.55
CA GLU A 80 12.37 14.64 17.59
C GLU A 80 11.56 14.29 18.84
N LYS A 81 10.78 13.20 18.82
CA LYS A 81 9.83 12.80 19.88
C LYS A 81 8.82 13.91 20.23
N LYS A 82 8.35 14.59 19.22
CA LYS A 82 7.49 15.75 19.37
C LYS A 82 6.28 15.67 18.44
N ALA A 83 5.08 15.75 19.02
CA ALA A 83 3.85 15.87 18.24
C ALA A 83 3.88 17.12 17.36
N SER A 84 3.38 17.01 16.13
CA SER A 84 3.26 18.09 15.15
C SER A 84 1.98 17.98 14.35
N PHE A 85 1.64 19.03 13.63
CA PHE A 85 0.52 19.00 12.70
C PHE A 85 0.70 17.91 11.63
N ALA A 86 1.89 17.76 11.07
CA ALA A 86 2.18 16.73 10.06
C ALA A 86 1.98 15.30 10.61
N LEU A 87 2.47 15.04 11.84
CA LEU A 87 2.24 13.76 12.51
C LEU A 87 0.75 13.48 12.72
N ASP A 88 -0.02 14.51 13.10
CA ASP A 88 -1.47 14.38 13.27
C ASP A 88 -2.15 14.04 11.95
N GLN A 89 -1.80 14.73 10.83
CA GLN A 89 -2.41 14.45 9.53
C GLN A 89 -2.13 13.03 9.05
N VAL A 90 -0.87 12.59 9.12
CA VAL A 90 -0.48 11.23 8.71
C VAL A 90 -1.13 10.18 9.60
N THR A 91 -1.18 10.40 10.91
CA THR A 91 -1.84 9.47 11.85
C THR A 91 -3.33 9.36 11.60
N LEU A 92 -4.01 10.50 11.38
CA LEU A 92 -5.44 10.53 11.04
C LEU A 92 -5.70 9.81 9.73
N ASP A 93 -4.82 9.95 8.75
CA ASP A 93 -4.96 9.27 7.48
C ASP A 93 -4.80 7.76 7.63
N ILE A 94 -3.72 7.30 8.27
CA ILE A 94 -3.46 5.87 8.50
C ILE A 94 -4.60 5.19 9.30
N ILE A 95 -5.17 5.87 10.31
CA ILE A 95 -6.14 5.23 11.22
C ILE A 95 -7.57 5.51 10.78
N ILE A 96 -7.91 6.77 10.50
CA ILE A 96 -9.29 7.19 10.27
C ILE A 96 -9.67 7.08 8.82
N SER A 97 -8.89 7.70 7.89
CA SER A 97 -9.24 7.70 6.47
C SER A 97 -9.24 6.27 5.92
N THR A 98 -8.17 5.51 6.15
CA THR A 98 -8.09 4.11 5.70
C THR A 98 -9.14 3.23 6.37
N GLY A 99 -9.42 3.45 7.68
CA GLY A 99 -10.45 2.73 8.42
C GLY A 99 -11.86 2.98 7.89
N ILE A 100 -12.21 4.23 7.58
CA ILE A 100 -13.50 4.60 6.99
C ILE A 100 -13.65 3.99 5.61
N VAL A 101 -12.64 4.13 4.75
CA VAL A 101 -12.64 3.53 3.41
C VAL A 101 -12.80 2.02 3.48
N SER A 102 -12.02 1.36 4.34
CA SER A 102 -12.10 -0.09 4.52
C SER A 102 -13.50 -0.55 4.94
N ASN A 103 -14.15 0.16 5.86
CA ASN A 103 -15.53 -0.17 6.26
C ASN A 103 -16.54 0.06 5.14
N MET A 104 -16.39 1.14 4.36
CA MET A 104 -17.30 1.43 3.25
C MET A 104 -17.13 0.50 2.06
N MET A 105 -15.90 0.06 1.80
CA MET A 105 -15.58 -0.87 0.72
C MET A 105 -15.81 -2.34 1.10
N SER A 106 -16.03 -2.64 2.38
CA SER A 106 -16.40 -3.96 2.86
C SER A 106 -17.91 -4.12 2.79
N THR A 107 -18.39 -5.13 2.08
CA THR A 107 -19.81 -5.50 2.03
C THR A 107 -20.00 -6.88 2.61
N VAL A 108 -21.25 -7.26 2.88
CA VAL A 108 -21.59 -8.62 3.35
C VAL A 108 -21.14 -9.67 2.34
N ASP A 109 -21.18 -9.32 1.06
CA ASP A 109 -20.90 -10.24 -0.04
C ASP A 109 -19.48 -10.07 -0.61
N SER A 110 -18.81 -8.97 -0.32
CA SER A 110 -17.47 -8.67 -0.87
C SER A 110 -16.72 -7.66 0.00
N TYR A 111 -15.66 -8.11 0.66
CA TYR A 111 -14.70 -7.22 1.34
C TYR A 111 -13.36 -7.11 0.58
N TYR A 112 -13.31 -7.67 -0.62
CA TYR A 112 -12.07 -7.81 -1.39
C TYR A 112 -11.55 -6.51 -2.00
N TYR A 113 -12.35 -5.44 -1.98
CA TYR A 113 -11.94 -4.14 -2.49
C TYR A 113 -10.84 -3.46 -1.67
N ASN A 114 -10.45 -4.02 -0.55
CA ASN A 114 -9.48 -3.43 0.38
C ASN A 114 -8.04 -3.86 0.13
N SER A 115 -7.83 -4.98 -0.56
CA SER A 115 -6.49 -5.50 -0.88
C SER A 115 -6.49 -6.26 -2.20
N THR A 116 -5.45 -6.08 -3.00
CA THR A 116 -5.29 -6.67 -4.34
C THR A 116 -3.82 -6.91 -4.67
N LEU A 117 -3.36 -6.40 -5.83
CA LEU A 117 -2.02 -6.63 -6.35
C LEU A 117 -0.90 -6.14 -5.42
N ALA A 118 -1.09 -5.02 -4.71
CA ALA A 118 -0.07 -4.53 -3.79
C ALA A 118 0.15 -5.52 -2.63
N HIS A 119 -0.92 -5.99 -2.03
CA HIS A 119 -0.84 -7.02 -0.99
C HIS A 119 -0.40 -8.39 -1.53
N CYS A 120 -0.71 -8.72 -2.78
CA CYS A 120 -0.18 -9.92 -3.43
C CYS A 120 1.35 -9.93 -3.47
N VAL A 121 2.00 -8.79 -3.71
CA VAL A 121 3.47 -8.68 -3.63
C VAL A 121 3.96 -9.04 -2.23
N TYR A 122 3.32 -8.50 -1.19
CA TYR A 122 3.66 -8.85 0.19
C TYR A 122 3.45 -10.35 0.48
N TYR A 123 2.31 -10.92 0.13
CA TYR A 123 2.09 -12.36 0.35
C TYR A 123 3.08 -13.22 -0.42
N GLY A 124 3.43 -12.81 -1.64
CA GLY A 124 4.47 -13.47 -2.42
C GLY A 124 5.84 -13.39 -1.76
N SER A 125 6.19 -12.24 -1.17
CA SER A 125 7.48 -12.06 -0.51
C SER A 125 7.69 -13.00 0.69
N THR A 126 6.62 -13.43 1.34
CA THR A 126 6.72 -14.32 2.53
C THR A 126 7.34 -15.69 2.25
N VAL A 127 7.48 -16.09 1.00
CA VAL A 127 8.13 -17.36 0.62
C VAL A 127 9.51 -17.13 0.00
N THR A 128 9.99 -15.90 -0.15
CA THR A 128 11.35 -15.60 -0.61
C THR A 128 12.37 -15.75 0.53
N GLU A 129 13.65 -15.75 0.18
CA GLU A 129 14.71 -15.95 1.16
C GLU A 129 14.74 -14.86 2.24
N HIS A 130 14.58 -13.61 1.86
CA HIS A 130 14.72 -12.44 2.74
C HIS A 130 13.40 -11.69 3.02
N GLY A 131 12.32 -11.99 2.31
CA GLY A 131 11.06 -11.24 2.40
C GLY A 131 10.46 -11.14 3.80
N HIS A 132 10.74 -12.11 4.68
CA HIS A 132 10.27 -12.09 6.08
C HIS A 132 11.07 -11.14 6.99
N HIS A 133 12.17 -10.57 6.52
CA HIS A 133 12.95 -9.56 7.26
C HIS A 133 12.36 -8.14 7.10
N HIS A 134 11.47 -7.96 6.14
CA HIS A 134 10.89 -6.67 5.80
C HIS A 134 9.51 -6.47 6.43
N LEU A 135 9.20 -5.23 6.78
CA LEU A 135 7.91 -4.89 7.37
C LEU A 135 6.80 -4.97 6.31
N HIS A 136 5.59 -5.33 6.77
CA HIS A 136 4.41 -5.46 5.90
C HIS A 136 4.24 -4.25 4.97
N GLY A 137 4.11 -3.06 5.54
CA GLY A 137 3.86 -1.85 4.76
C GLY A 137 5.04 -1.41 3.89
N GLU A 138 6.27 -1.78 4.27
CA GLU A 138 7.44 -1.60 3.40
C GLU A 138 7.24 -2.33 2.08
N VAL A 139 6.91 -3.62 2.12
CA VAL A 139 6.71 -4.42 0.92
C VAL A 139 5.41 -4.05 0.19
N VAL A 140 4.35 -3.69 0.92
CA VAL A 140 3.08 -3.22 0.32
C VAL A 140 3.32 -1.94 -0.49
N SER A 141 4.17 -1.01 -0.02
CA SER A 141 4.49 0.21 -0.79
C SER A 141 5.17 -0.09 -2.13
N LEU A 142 6.03 -1.10 -2.19
CA LEU A 142 6.60 -1.61 -3.44
C LEU A 142 5.51 -2.26 -4.31
N GLY A 143 4.59 -2.97 -3.68
CA GLY A 143 3.43 -3.55 -4.34
C GLY A 143 2.51 -2.52 -4.99
N VAL A 144 2.35 -1.34 -4.38
CA VAL A 144 1.63 -0.20 -4.99
C VAL A 144 2.30 0.21 -6.31
N LEU A 145 3.62 0.31 -6.33
CA LEU A 145 4.35 0.61 -7.58
C LEU A 145 4.16 -0.49 -8.63
N CYS A 146 4.10 -1.77 -8.22
CA CYS A 146 3.83 -2.89 -9.13
C CYS A 146 2.41 -2.83 -9.71
N LEU A 147 1.40 -2.46 -8.90
CA LEU A 147 0.03 -2.26 -9.34
C LEU A 147 -0.06 -1.13 -10.37
N LEU A 148 0.54 0.01 -10.10
CA LEU A 148 0.57 1.17 -11.00
C LEU A 148 1.30 0.86 -12.31
N GLU A 149 2.40 0.10 -12.25
CA GLU A 149 3.11 -0.38 -13.43
C GLU A 149 2.26 -1.35 -14.26
N PHE A 150 1.49 -2.22 -13.62
CA PHE A 150 0.54 -3.12 -14.27
C PHE A 150 -0.56 -2.32 -14.99
N GLU A 151 -1.09 -1.26 -14.36
CA GLU A 151 -2.07 -0.33 -14.95
C GLU A 151 -1.46 0.59 -16.03
N LYS A 152 -0.12 0.62 -16.15
CA LYS A 152 0.64 1.48 -17.08
C LYS A 152 0.44 2.98 -16.80
N ASP A 153 0.24 3.34 -15.56
CA ASP A 153 0.20 4.75 -15.12
C ASP A 153 1.61 5.26 -14.81
N ASP A 154 2.37 5.53 -15.86
CA ASP A 154 3.76 5.99 -15.73
C ASP A 154 3.90 7.27 -14.89
N SER A 155 2.89 8.15 -14.92
CA SER A 155 2.92 9.42 -14.18
C SER A 155 2.81 9.17 -12.67
N GLU A 156 1.93 8.27 -12.29
CA GLU A 156 1.71 7.96 -10.88
C GLU A 156 2.83 7.04 -10.35
N VAL A 157 3.35 6.12 -11.17
CA VAL A 157 4.58 5.37 -10.84
C VAL A 157 5.71 6.34 -10.50
N GLU A 158 5.94 7.38 -11.31
CA GLU A 158 7.00 8.36 -11.06
C GLU A 158 6.74 9.17 -9.78
N ARG A 159 5.48 9.58 -9.53
CA ARG A 159 5.07 10.33 -8.33
C ARG A 159 5.33 9.52 -7.07
N ILE A 160 4.84 8.29 -7.01
CA ILE A 160 5.00 7.43 -5.83
C ILE A 160 6.45 6.98 -5.65
N MET A 161 7.17 6.69 -6.73
CA MET A 161 8.60 6.35 -6.66
C MET A 161 9.45 7.48 -6.10
N LYS A 162 9.15 8.74 -6.46
CA LYS A 162 9.81 9.91 -5.86
C LYS A 162 9.50 10.03 -4.38
N PHE A 163 8.24 9.84 -3.99
CA PHE A 163 7.82 9.89 -2.60
C PHE A 163 8.50 8.77 -1.80
N ASN A 164 8.37 7.52 -2.23
CA ASN A 164 9.01 6.38 -1.57
C ASN A 164 10.51 6.64 -1.35
N SER A 165 11.19 7.07 -2.40
CA SER A 165 12.62 7.35 -2.33
C SER A 165 12.96 8.53 -1.38
N SER A 166 12.05 9.48 -1.18
CA SER A 166 12.28 10.63 -0.30
C SER A 166 12.26 10.27 1.19
N ILE A 167 11.53 9.22 1.56
CA ILE A 167 11.40 8.74 2.93
C ILE A 167 12.04 7.36 3.16
N GLY A 168 12.76 6.83 2.16
CA GLY A 168 13.47 5.56 2.28
C GLY A 168 12.62 4.31 2.11
N LEU A 169 11.39 4.42 1.61
CA LEU A 169 10.59 3.27 1.17
C LEU A 169 11.15 2.68 -0.13
N PRO A 170 10.95 1.38 -0.39
CA PRO A 170 11.51 0.70 -1.56
C PRO A 170 10.96 1.23 -2.87
N VAL A 171 11.82 1.23 -3.91
CA VAL A 171 11.48 1.60 -5.28
C VAL A 171 11.78 0.49 -6.29
N CYS A 172 12.45 -0.57 -5.85
CA CYS A 172 12.72 -1.78 -6.62
C CYS A 172 12.82 -2.98 -5.68
N PHE A 173 12.80 -4.17 -6.23
CA PHE A 173 12.89 -5.42 -5.44
C PHE A 173 14.25 -5.61 -4.78
N ASP A 174 15.32 -5.00 -5.31
CA ASP A 174 16.64 -5.03 -4.66
C ASP A 174 16.61 -4.34 -3.28
N ASP A 175 15.71 -3.37 -3.07
CA ASP A 175 15.58 -2.66 -1.79
C ASP A 175 14.98 -3.53 -0.68
N VAL A 176 14.31 -4.60 -1.06
CA VAL A 176 13.74 -5.61 -0.16
C VAL A 176 14.41 -6.98 -0.33
N GLU A 177 15.64 -6.99 -0.86
CA GLU A 177 16.50 -8.16 -0.99
C GLU A 177 15.84 -9.35 -1.72
N ILE A 178 14.97 -9.06 -2.70
CA ILE A 178 14.28 -10.08 -3.52
C ILE A 178 14.85 -10.07 -4.93
N ASP A 179 15.41 -11.21 -5.36
CA ASP A 179 15.91 -11.40 -6.71
C ASP A 179 14.80 -11.75 -7.70
N GLU A 180 14.95 -11.32 -8.95
CA GLU A 180 13.96 -11.61 -10.02
C GLU A 180 13.73 -13.10 -10.26
N SER A 181 14.71 -13.96 -9.93
CA SER A 181 14.56 -15.41 -10.03
C SER A 181 13.53 -15.98 -9.04
N GLU A 182 13.17 -15.21 -8.00
CA GLU A 182 12.15 -15.59 -7.02
C GLU A 182 10.73 -15.20 -7.45
N PHE A 183 10.53 -14.38 -8.49
CA PHE A 183 9.21 -13.87 -8.90
C PHE A 183 8.23 -14.98 -9.27
N GLU A 184 8.69 -16.05 -9.88
CA GLU A 184 7.84 -17.21 -10.17
C GLU A 184 7.33 -17.87 -8.88
N LYS A 185 8.22 -18.04 -7.89
CA LYS A 185 7.88 -18.58 -6.58
C LYS A 185 6.92 -17.67 -5.81
N MET A 186 7.13 -16.35 -5.88
CA MET A 186 6.20 -15.37 -5.34
C MET A 186 4.83 -15.49 -6.00
N ALA A 187 4.80 -15.62 -7.33
CA ALA A 187 3.57 -15.75 -8.08
C ALA A 187 2.80 -17.02 -7.72
N ASP A 188 3.48 -18.15 -7.57
CA ASP A 188 2.86 -19.41 -7.10
C ASP A 188 2.23 -19.27 -5.71
N LYS A 189 2.74 -18.35 -4.89
CA LYS A 189 2.17 -18.05 -3.58
C LYS A 189 0.97 -17.11 -3.68
N PHE A 190 1.09 -15.98 -4.37
CA PHE A 190 0.03 -14.98 -4.36
C PHE A 190 -1.21 -15.40 -5.16
N VAL A 191 -1.08 -16.25 -6.19
CA VAL A 191 -2.27 -16.78 -6.91
C VAL A 191 -3.17 -17.67 -6.05
N GLN A 192 -2.71 -18.07 -4.87
CA GLN A 192 -3.48 -18.87 -3.91
C GLN A 192 -4.20 -18.00 -2.88
N THR A 193 -4.04 -16.68 -2.92
CA THR A 193 -4.66 -15.77 -1.97
C THR A 193 -6.12 -15.45 -2.34
N THR A 194 -6.87 -15.03 -1.34
CA THR A 194 -8.26 -14.57 -1.54
C THR A 194 -8.30 -13.33 -2.42
N GLU A 195 -7.32 -12.44 -2.27
CA GLU A 195 -7.16 -11.24 -3.07
C GLU A 195 -7.04 -11.57 -4.55
N TRP A 196 -6.19 -12.54 -4.89
CA TRP A 196 -6.01 -12.97 -6.28
C TRP A 196 -7.28 -13.56 -6.89
N ALA A 197 -8.07 -14.29 -6.11
CA ALA A 197 -9.30 -14.92 -6.57
C ALA A 197 -10.38 -13.90 -7.00
N HIS A 198 -10.24 -12.63 -6.62
CA HIS A 198 -11.22 -11.55 -6.87
C HIS A 198 -10.62 -10.40 -7.70
N MET A 199 -9.58 -10.68 -8.48
CA MET A 199 -8.99 -9.67 -9.35
C MET A 199 -9.94 -9.23 -10.46
N PRO A 200 -9.86 -7.97 -10.90
CA PRO A 200 -10.55 -7.49 -12.09
C PRO A 200 -10.22 -8.28 -13.34
N ALA A 201 -11.09 -8.22 -14.33
CA ALA A 201 -10.89 -8.91 -15.60
C ALA A 201 -9.57 -8.49 -16.27
N GLY A 202 -8.90 -9.47 -16.87
CA GLY A 202 -7.63 -9.25 -17.59
C GLY A 202 -6.37 -9.29 -16.72
N VAL A 203 -6.47 -9.45 -15.41
CA VAL A 203 -5.33 -9.71 -14.55
C VAL A 203 -4.88 -11.16 -14.75
N THR A 204 -3.62 -11.34 -15.17
CA THR A 204 -3.02 -12.66 -15.33
C THR A 204 -1.73 -12.73 -14.52
N ARG A 205 -1.39 -13.96 -14.10
CA ARG A 205 -0.15 -14.24 -13.36
C ARG A 205 1.08 -13.75 -14.13
N GLU A 206 1.16 -14.09 -15.39
CA GLU A 206 2.27 -13.73 -16.29
C GLU A 206 2.33 -12.20 -16.51
N GLY A 207 1.18 -11.57 -16.73
CA GLY A 207 1.10 -10.11 -16.92
C GLY A 207 1.56 -9.35 -15.67
N PHE A 208 1.26 -9.88 -14.48
CA PHE A 208 1.72 -9.23 -13.25
C PHE A 208 3.21 -9.48 -12.98
N ILE A 209 3.75 -10.67 -13.26
CA ILE A 209 5.20 -10.92 -13.22
C ILE A 209 5.96 -9.96 -14.16
N GLU A 210 5.45 -9.73 -15.37
CA GLU A 210 6.07 -8.78 -16.30
C GLU A 210 6.03 -7.33 -15.74
N ALA A 211 4.96 -6.94 -15.07
CA ALA A 211 4.89 -5.64 -14.39
C ALA A 211 5.92 -5.54 -13.25
N MET A 212 6.09 -6.59 -12.45
CA MET A 212 7.11 -6.66 -11.40
C MET A 212 8.53 -6.49 -11.98
N LYS A 213 8.86 -7.19 -13.08
CA LYS A 213 10.16 -7.07 -13.79
C LYS A 213 10.35 -5.66 -14.35
N SER A 214 9.32 -5.10 -15.00
CA SER A 214 9.37 -3.76 -15.57
C SER A 214 9.60 -2.71 -14.48
N LEU A 215 8.87 -2.79 -13.38
CA LEU A 215 9.08 -1.91 -12.22
C LEU A 215 10.50 -2.04 -11.67
N ASN A 216 11.00 -3.26 -11.48
CA ASN A 216 12.35 -3.49 -10.95
C ASN A 216 13.41 -2.80 -11.82
N ALA A 217 13.30 -2.95 -13.14
CA ALA A 217 14.18 -2.26 -14.08
C ALA A 217 14.02 -0.72 -14.04
N LYS A 218 12.79 -0.20 -13.85
CA LYS A 218 12.54 1.24 -13.69
C LYS A 218 13.17 1.77 -12.40
N GLY A 219 12.98 1.07 -11.28
CA GLY A 219 13.52 1.47 -9.97
C GLY A 219 15.05 1.48 -9.95
N ARG A 220 15.71 0.46 -10.53
CA ARG A 220 17.17 0.44 -10.72
C ARG A 220 17.66 1.65 -11.51
N ARG A 221 16.99 1.98 -12.63
CA ARG A 221 17.33 3.18 -13.43
C ARG A 221 17.07 4.49 -12.68
N PHE A 222 16.04 4.56 -11.87
CA PHE A 222 15.75 5.72 -11.04
C PHE A 222 16.85 5.95 -10.01
N LYS A 223 17.31 4.90 -9.33
CA LYS A 223 18.42 4.97 -8.35
C LYS A 223 19.75 5.36 -9.01
N ALA A 224 20.01 4.87 -10.22
CA ALA A 224 21.26 5.17 -10.94
C ALA A 224 21.37 6.64 -11.42
N LYS A 225 20.27 7.42 -11.39
CA LYS A 225 20.25 8.84 -11.76
C LYS A 225 20.45 9.79 -10.56
N LYS A 226 20.45 9.25 -9.34
CA LYS A 226 20.73 9.99 -8.10
C LYS A 226 22.21 9.92 -7.74
#